data_7648bdd3aff108ef29d2109a2398e3a4
#
_entry.id   7648bdd3aff108ef29d2109a2398e3a4
#
_cell.length_a   1.000
_cell.length_b   1.000
_cell.length_c   1.000
_cell.angle_alpha   90.00
_cell.angle_beta   90.00
_cell.angle_gamma   90.00
#
_symmetry.space_group_name_H-M   'P 1'
#
loop_
_entity.id
_entity.type
_entity.pdbx_description
1 polymer ?
#
loop_
_entity_poly.entity_id
_entity_poly.type
_entity_poly.pdbx_seq_one_letter_code
_entity_poly.pdbx_strand_id
1 'polypeptide(L)'
;MRSGRPRLQAAAIVLLVLAWGSTFAAVKIGLESAPPVLFGGMRSVLGGTVMVLLALARSGRPAFRTTWRAYAVLTLLNVVLFFSLQTLAILELPSGLASVLIYLQPVLVGVLAAPLLGESLNRFKVAGLLLGFAGIAVVSAGAFAGHVSALGVGYAVVGALVWALGTIAFKHYADEVDVWWSVAIPFLVGGLVLSAGGAAFEGTDITWSGEFVAALLYASFVGTALSWSLWFGLVGSGEAGRAAAYIFFVPLVSLVIGAVFLHESLGPSLLAGAGLVIVGVYLVNRRPAGPN
;
A
#
# COMPACT_ATOMS: atom_id res chain seq x y z
N MET A 1 -17.35 0.56 -10.88
CA MET A 1 -17.29 -0.77 -11.56
C MET A 1 -18.35 -1.67 -10.92
N ARG A 2 -19.60 -1.63 -11.45
CA ARG A 2 -20.70 -2.48 -10.98
C ARG A 2 -20.37 -3.95 -11.30
N SER A 3 -20.47 -4.84 -10.32
CA SER A 3 -20.46 -6.33 -10.35
C SER A 3 -19.91 -6.98 -11.64
N GLY A 4 -18.78 -6.55 -12.11
CA GLY A 4 -18.14 -7.02 -13.33
C GLY A 4 -17.24 -8.19 -13.03
N ARG A 5 -17.68 -9.34 -13.49
CA ARG A 5 -16.92 -10.56 -13.79
C ARG A 5 -15.84 -10.91 -12.74
N PRO A 6 -16.04 -11.94 -11.93
CA PRO A 6 -15.09 -12.38 -10.88
C PRO A 6 -13.66 -12.56 -11.40
N ARG A 7 -13.50 -12.88 -12.69
CA ARG A 7 -12.18 -12.99 -13.35
C ARG A 7 -11.43 -11.66 -13.43
N LEU A 8 -12.11 -10.52 -13.70
CA LEU A 8 -11.48 -9.20 -13.75
C LEU A 8 -11.04 -8.73 -12.36
N GLN A 9 -11.84 -9.02 -11.33
CA GLN A 9 -11.48 -8.70 -9.96
C GLN A 9 -10.28 -9.52 -9.48
N ALA A 10 -10.26 -10.82 -9.78
CA ALA A 10 -9.12 -11.68 -9.47
C ALA A 10 -7.85 -11.22 -10.19
N ALA A 11 -7.94 -10.86 -11.47
CA ALA A 11 -6.81 -10.31 -12.23
C ALA A 11 -6.29 -9.00 -11.62
N ALA A 12 -7.19 -8.10 -11.21
CA ALA A 12 -6.81 -6.83 -10.56
C ALA A 12 -6.09 -7.08 -9.21
N ILE A 13 -6.55 -8.06 -8.41
CA ILE A 13 -5.90 -8.44 -7.15
C ILE A 13 -4.50 -9.00 -7.42
N VAL A 14 -4.37 -9.94 -8.35
CA VAL A 14 -3.07 -10.52 -8.70
C VAL A 14 -2.10 -9.44 -9.19
N LEU A 15 -2.56 -8.59 -10.10
CA LEU A 15 -1.74 -7.50 -10.63
C LEU A 15 -1.32 -6.51 -9.53
N LEU A 16 -2.23 -6.15 -8.62
CA LEU A 16 -1.93 -5.29 -7.48
C LEU A 16 -0.87 -5.91 -6.56
N VAL A 17 -1.04 -7.18 -6.22
CA VAL A 17 -0.11 -7.91 -5.34
C VAL A 17 1.28 -8.00 -5.95
N LEU A 18 1.38 -8.33 -7.25
CA LEU A 18 2.65 -8.38 -7.96
C LEU A 18 3.30 -6.99 -8.08
N ALA A 19 2.50 -5.98 -8.42
CA ALA A 19 2.98 -4.62 -8.59
C ALA A 19 3.50 -4.02 -7.28
N TRP A 20 2.77 -4.14 -6.16
CA TRP A 20 3.26 -3.67 -4.87
C TRP A 20 4.41 -4.53 -4.33
N GLY A 21 4.35 -5.85 -4.47
CA GLY A 21 5.42 -6.75 -4.02
C GLY A 21 6.77 -6.44 -4.69
N SER A 22 6.76 -6.17 -5.98
CA SER A 22 7.98 -5.78 -6.73
C SER A 22 8.42 -4.33 -6.49
N THR A 23 7.50 -3.45 -6.11
CA THR A 23 7.82 -2.03 -5.85
C THR A 23 8.77 -1.85 -4.67
N PHE A 24 8.74 -2.73 -3.65
CA PHE A 24 9.66 -2.65 -2.52
C PHE A 24 11.13 -2.72 -2.96
N ALA A 25 11.46 -3.63 -3.88
CA ALA A 25 12.80 -3.72 -4.44
C ALA A 25 13.18 -2.47 -5.25
N ALA A 26 12.27 -1.96 -6.08
CA ALA A 26 12.51 -0.74 -6.83
C ALA A 26 12.71 0.49 -5.92
N VAL A 27 11.92 0.61 -4.85
CA VAL A 27 12.11 1.67 -3.85
C VAL A 27 13.47 1.54 -3.17
N LYS A 28 13.88 0.34 -2.76
CA LYS A 28 15.19 0.10 -2.12
C LYS A 28 16.33 0.55 -3.04
N ILE A 29 16.31 0.18 -4.31
CA ILE A 29 17.30 0.63 -5.31
C ILE A 29 17.28 2.17 -5.43
N GLY A 30 16.11 2.79 -5.48
CA GLY A 30 15.98 4.25 -5.58
C GLY A 30 16.55 4.99 -4.36
N LEU A 31 16.38 4.42 -3.16
CA LEU A 31 16.88 5.00 -1.90
C LEU A 31 18.41 4.95 -1.75
N GLU A 32 19.11 4.14 -2.54
CA GLU A 32 20.58 4.15 -2.58
C GLU A 32 21.15 5.40 -3.28
N SER A 33 20.31 6.08 -4.06
CA SER A 33 20.75 7.18 -4.95
C SER A 33 20.07 8.52 -4.66
N ALA A 34 19.08 8.58 -3.76
CA ALA A 34 18.32 9.81 -3.48
C ALA A 34 17.82 9.85 -2.03
N PRO A 35 17.63 11.06 -1.47
CA PRO A 35 17.01 11.24 -0.16
C PRO A 35 15.60 10.62 -0.09
N PRO A 36 15.25 9.94 1.04
CA PRO A 36 14.05 9.10 1.11
C PRO A 36 12.74 9.83 0.83
N VAL A 37 12.48 10.94 1.51
CA VAL A 37 11.22 11.69 1.36
C VAL A 37 11.18 12.36 -0.02
N LEU A 38 12.32 12.86 -0.51
CA LEU A 38 12.43 13.42 -1.86
C LEU A 38 12.09 12.36 -2.93
N PHE A 39 12.65 11.15 -2.82
CA PHE A 39 12.33 10.04 -3.72
C PHE A 39 10.83 9.68 -3.67
N GLY A 40 10.25 9.61 -2.46
CA GLY A 40 8.82 9.41 -2.25
C GLY A 40 7.97 10.49 -2.92
N GLY A 41 8.41 11.74 -2.86
CA GLY A 41 7.79 12.88 -3.54
C GLY A 41 7.88 12.77 -5.06
N MET A 42 9.07 12.54 -5.60
CA MET A 42 9.30 12.43 -7.05
C MET A 42 8.45 11.33 -7.69
N ARG A 43 8.42 10.12 -7.11
CA ARG A 43 7.59 9.02 -7.62
C ARG A 43 6.10 9.35 -7.57
N SER A 44 5.67 10.10 -6.55
CA SER A 44 4.27 10.51 -6.40
C SER A 44 3.89 11.58 -7.40
N VAL A 45 4.76 12.57 -7.67
CA VAL A 45 4.55 13.61 -8.69
C VAL A 45 4.43 12.96 -10.08
N LEU A 46 5.37 12.09 -10.45
CA LEU A 46 5.35 11.43 -11.75
C LEU A 46 4.11 10.55 -11.93
N GLY A 47 3.81 9.70 -10.94
CA GLY A 47 2.62 8.85 -10.95
C GLY A 47 1.32 9.68 -10.95
N GLY A 48 1.24 10.70 -10.10
CA GLY A 48 0.10 11.61 -10.02
C GLY A 48 -0.13 12.39 -11.32
N THR A 49 0.94 12.85 -11.99
CA THR A 49 0.83 13.56 -13.27
C THR A 49 0.21 12.67 -14.35
N VAL A 50 0.68 11.43 -14.49
CA VAL A 50 0.07 10.47 -15.43
C VAL A 50 -1.38 10.21 -15.08
N MET A 51 -1.70 10.10 -13.79
CA MET A 51 -3.08 9.90 -13.34
C MET A 51 -3.97 11.11 -13.62
N VAL A 52 -3.46 12.34 -13.54
CA VAL A 52 -4.20 13.54 -13.97
C VAL A 52 -4.55 13.46 -15.45
N LEU A 53 -3.60 13.10 -16.30
CA LEU A 53 -3.86 12.97 -17.75
C LEU A 53 -4.91 11.88 -18.03
N LEU A 54 -4.80 10.74 -17.36
CA LEU A 54 -5.77 9.64 -17.50
C LEU A 54 -7.16 10.02 -16.95
N ALA A 55 -7.21 10.73 -15.81
CA ALA A 55 -8.46 11.19 -15.21
C ALA A 55 -9.17 12.21 -16.11
N LEU A 56 -8.43 13.15 -16.69
CA LEU A 56 -8.97 14.10 -17.66
C LEU A 56 -9.55 13.41 -18.91
N ALA A 57 -8.86 12.39 -19.39
CA ALA A 57 -9.29 11.65 -20.57
C ALA A 57 -10.50 10.74 -20.33
N ARG A 58 -10.69 10.23 -19.09
CA ARG A 58 -11.73 9.24 -18.76
C ARG A 58 -12.92 9.78 -18.00
N SER A 59 -12.70 10.72 -17.10
CA SER A 59 -13.70 11.26 -16.17
C SER A 59 -13.95 12.76 -16.36
N GLY A 60 -13.22 13.41 -17.28
CA GLY A 60 -13.30 14.84 -17.47
C GLY A 60 -12.76 15.61 -16.25
N ARG A 61 -13.28 16.83 -16.02
CA ARG A 61 -12.82 17.69 -14.91
C ARG A 61 -13.37 17.22 -13.57
N PRO A 62 -12.57 17.32 -12.48
CA PRO A 62 -13.04 16.95 -11.14
C PRO A 62 -14.08 17.96 -10.63
N ALA A 63 -15.04 17.46 -9.85
CA ALA A 63 -16.01 18.32 -9.13
C ALA A 63 -15.35 18.93 -7.88
N PHE A 64 -14.24 19.65 -8.06
CA PHE A 64 -13.34 20.09 -6.97
C PHE A 64 -14.06 20.88 -5.87
N ARG A 65 -15.05 21.69 -6.23
CA ARG A 65 -15.79 22.52 -5.24
C ARG A 65 -16.48 21.68 -4.15
N THR A 66 -16.97 20.49 -4.49
CA THR A 66 -17.67 19.59 -3.56
C THR A 66 -16.76 18.54 -2.95
N THR A 67 -15.69 18.13 -3.66
CA THR A 67 -14.85 16.99 -3.28
C THR A 67 -13.47 17.37 -2.71
N TRP A 68 -13.15 18.67 -2.58
CA TRP A 68 -11.82 19.13 -2.13
C TRP A 68 -11.43 18.58 -0.75
N ARG A 69 -12.41 18.43 0.17
CA ARG A 69 -12.17 17.86 1.52
C ARG A 69 -11.71 16.41 1.43
N ALA A 70 -12.36 15.61 0.59
CA ALA A 70 -11.96 14.23 0.35
C ALA A 70 -10.53 14.18 -0.20
N TYR A 71 -10.21 14.98 -1.24
CA TYR A 71 -8.86 15.02 -1.79
C TYR A 71 -7.82 15.50 -0.78
N ALA A 72 -8.13 16.50 0.06
CA ALA A 72 -7.22 16.98 1.10
C ALA A 72 -6.91 15.86 2.13
N VAL A 73 -7.95 15.15 2.60
CA VAL A 73 -7.79 14.03 3.55
C VAL A 73 -6.99 12.89 2.92
N LEU A 74 -7.30 12.51 1.67
CA LEU A 74 -6.57 11.47 0.96
C LEU A 74 -5.10 11.87 0.69
N THR A 75 -4.84 13.14 0.34
CA THR A 75 -3.49 13.68 0.19
C THR A 75 -2.70 13.55 1.48
N LEU A 76 -3.28 14.00 2.59
CA LEU A 76 -2.60 13.97 3.89
C LEU A 76 -2.32 12.54 4.34
N LEU A 77 -3.34 11.67 4.35
CA LEU A 77 -3.23 10.33 4.91
C LEU A 77 -2.46 9.36 3.98
N ASN A 78 -2.85 9.28 2.70
CA ASN A 78 -2.29 8.25 1.81
C ASN A 78 -0.99 8.66 1.12
N VAL A 79 -0.65 9.94 1.10
CA VAL A 79 0.58 10.39 0.44
C VAL A 79 1.52 11.06 1.44
N VAL A 80 1.16 12.22 1.99
CA VAL A 80 2.10 12.98 2.82
C VAL A 80 2.56 12.18 4.04
N LEU A 81 1.63 11.71 4.86
CA LEU A 81 1.99 10.99 6.09
C LEU A 81 2.44 9.56 5.80
N PHE A 82 1.68 8.81 5.00
CA PHE A 82 1.99 7.39 4.78
C PHE A 82 3.33 7.20 4.05
N PHE A 83 3.60 7.93 2.95
CA PHE A 83 4.85 7.74 2.21
C PHE A 83 6.07 8.23 2.99
N SER A 84 5.96 9.33 3.77
CA SER A 84 7.04 9.74 4.67
C SER A 84 7.35 8.64 5.69
N LEU A 85 6.33 8.15 6.40
CA LEU A 85 6.50 7.11 7.41
C LEU A 85 6.98 5.78 6.82
N GLN A 86 6.49 5.42 5.62
CA GLN A 86 6.94 4.21 4.93
C GLN A 86 8.42 4.29 4.56
N THR A 87 8.87 5.39 3.94
CA THR A 87 10.27 5.54 3.53
C THR A 87 11.21 5.60 4.74
N LEU A 88 10.83 6.30 5.81
CA LEU A 88 11.59 6.34 7.06
C LEU A 88 11.66 4.96 7.72
N ALA A 89 10.56 4.18 7.70
CA ALA A 89 10.58 2.81 8.20
C ALA A 89 11.52 1.91 7.39
N ILE A 90 11.54 2.01 6.05
CA ILE A 90 12.42 1.24 5.17
C ILE A 90 13.90 1.65 5.35
N LEU A 91 14.15 2.91 5.68
CA LEU A 91 15.51 3.39 6.00
C LEU A 91 16.04 2.77 7.29
N GLU A 92 15.21 2.71 8.34
CA GLU A 92 15.58 2.30 9.70
C GLU A 92 15.53 0.77 9.94
N LEU A 93 14.77 0.04 9.12
CA LEU A 93 14.53 -1.40 9.31
C LEU A 93 14.96 -2.22 8.11
N PRO A 94 15.29 -3.50 8.32
CA PRO A 94 15.33 -4.47 7.24
C PRO A 94 14.00 -4.45 6.45
N SER A 95 14.07 -4.52 5.12
CA SER A 95 12.90 -4.39 4.23
C SER A 95 11.78 -5.38 4.56
N GLY A 96 12.14 -6.61 4.93
CA GLY A 96 11.18 -7.63 5.38
C GLY A 96 10.42 -7.21 6.64
N LEU A 97 11.11 -6.68 7.68
CA LEU A 97 10.47 -6.24 8.92
C LEU A 97 9.58 -5.02 8.69
N ALA A 98 10.07 -4.01 7.95
CA ALA A 98 9.27 -2.85 7.58
C ALA A 98 7.98 -3.27 6.87
N SER A 99 8.10 -4.21 5.92
CA SER A 99 6.96 -4.76 5.20
C SER A 99 5.94 -5.42 6.15
N VAL A 100 6.37 -6.32 7.05
CA VAL A 100 5.47 -6.99 8.02
C VAL A 100 4.70 -5.99 8.86
N LEU A 101 5.41 -4.99 9.40
CA LEU A 101 4.79 -4.00 10.28
C LEU A 101 3.83 -3.07 9.52
N ILE A 102 4.19 -2.65 8.32
CA ILE A 102 3.31 -1.84 7.45
C ILE A 102 2.07 -2.64 7.04
N TYR A 103 2.22 -3.95 6.77
CA TYR A 103 1.09 -4.83 6.46
C TYR A 103 0.29 -5.29 7.70
N LEU A 104 0.46 -4.66 8.86
CA LEU A 104 -0.54 -4.60 9.91
C LEU A 104 -1.81 -3.83 9.46
N GLN A 105 -1.68 -3.00 8.42
CA GLN A 105 -2.77 -2.20 7.85
C GLN A 105 -4.06 -2.99 7.57
N PRO A 106 -4.08 -4.19 6.96
CA PRO A 106 -5.31 -4.93 6.75
C PRO A 106 -6.05 -5.31 8.04
N VAL A 107 -5.30 -5.61 9.11
CA VAL A 107 -5.91 -5.88 10.42
C VAL A 107 -6.58 -4.61 10.93
N LEU A 108 -5.87 -3.49 10.88
CA LEU A 108 -6.39 -2.18 11.31
C LEU A 108 -7.62 -1.77 10.49
N VAL A 109 -7.59 -1.92 9.15
CA VAL A 109 -8.79 -1.67 8.32
C VAL A 109 -9.93 -2.57 8.73
N GLY A 110 -9.68 -3.87 8.91
CA GLY A 110 -10.71 -4.84 9.29
C GLY A 110 -11.40 -4.49 10.61
N VAL A 111 -10.62 -4.04 11.61
CA VAL A 111 -11.13 -3.62 12.92
C VAL A 111 -11.83 -2.26 12.86
N LEU A 112 -11.20 -1.27 12.21
CA LEU A 112 -11.70 0.11 12.17
C LEU A 112 -12.90 0.27 11.21
N ALA A 113 -13.03 -0.56 10.18
CA ALA A 113 -14.16 -0.49 9.25
C ALA A 113 -15.51 -0.84 9.93
N ALA A 114 -15.49 -1.61 11.02
CA ALA A 114 -16.71 -1.92 11.76
C ALA A 114 -17.36 -0.67 12.37
N PRO A 115 -16.69 0.11 13.24
CA PRO A 115 -17.29 1.31 13.84
C PRO A 115 -17.39 2.49 12.88
N LEU A 116 -16.50 2.61 11.87
CA LEU A 116 -16.41 3.80 11.02
C LEU A 116 -17.20 3.69 9.71
N LEU A 117 -17.40 2.47 9.21
CA LEU A 117 -18.12 2.21 7.93
C LEU A 117 -19.35 1.32 8.11
N GLY A 118 -19.64 0.86 9.33
CA GLY A 118 -20.74 -0.08 9.59
C GLY A 118 -20.51 -1.48 8.99
N GLU A 119 -19.27 -1.86 8.67
CA GLU A 119 -18.96 -3.20 8.17
C GLU A 119 -19.09 -4.26 9.27
N SER A 120 -19.61 -5.44 8.91
CA SER A 120 -19.74 -6.53 9.88
C SER A 120 -18.36 -7.08 10.29
N LEU A 121 -18.12 -7.15 11.60
CA LEU A 121 -16.95 -7.77 12.19
C LEU A 121 -17.36 -9.10 12.83
N ASN A 122 -17.26 -10.18 12.06
CA ASN A 122 -17.57 -11.52 12.56
C ASN A 122 -16.29 -12.27 12.97
N ARG A 123 -16.45 -13.36 13.74
CA ARG A 123 -15.32 -14.19 14.24
C ARG A 123 -14.40 -14.72 13.15
N PHE A 124 -14.93 -15.02 11.97
CA PHE A 124 -14.12 -15.52 10.84
C PHE A 124 -13.26 -14.42 10.24
N LYS A 125 -13.81 -13.19 10.13
CA LYS A 125 -13.06 -12.01 9.68
C LYS A 125 -11.92 -11.70 10.65
N VAL A 126 -12.18 -11.69 11.96
CA VAL A 126 -11.15 -11.46 12.98
C VAL A 126 -10.08 -12.56 12.94
N ALA A 127 -10.48 -13.83 12.99
CA ALA A 127 -9.54 -14.95 12.95
C ALA A 127 -8.69 -14.94 11.66
N GLY A 128 -9.31 -14.65 10.53
CA GLY A 128 -8.61 -14.57 9.24
C GLY A 128 -7.59 -13.43 9.18
N LEU A 129 -7.92 -12.25 9.71
CA LEU A 129 -6.98 -11.12 9.77
C LEU A 129 -5.79 -11.42 10.70
N LEU A 130 -6.05 -12.03 11.86
CA LEU A 130 -4.99 -12.43 12.79
C LEU A 130 -4.09 -13.52 12.20
N LEU A 131 -4.67 -14.53 11.53
CA LEU A 131 -3.90 -15.57 10.86
C LEU A 131 -3.07 -15.01 9.70
N GLY A 132 -3.63 -14.11 8.90
CA GLY A 132 -2.90 -13.46 7.82
C GLY A 132 -1.69 -12.69 8.35
N PHE A 133 -1.87 -11.89 9.37
CA PHE A 133 -0.78 -11.16 10.02
C PHE A 133 0.25 -12.09 10.67
N ALA A 134 -0.20 -13.11 11.43
CA ALA A 134 0.69 -14.10 12.03
C ALA A 134 1.51 -14.85 10.95
N GLY A 135 0.89 -15.16 9.80
CA GLY A 135 1.58 -15.76 8.66
C GLY A 135 2.72 -14.91 8.15
N ILE A 136 2.49 -13.60 7.95
CA ILE A 136 3.54 -12.66 7.57
C ILE A 136 4.64 -12.58 8.63
N ALA A 137 4.28 -12.51 9.92
CA ALA A 137 5.25 -12.49 11.01
C ALA A 137 6.11 -13.76 11.04
N VAL A 138 5.53 -14.94 10.82
CA VAL A 138 6.28 -16.22 10.73
C VAL A 138 7.22 -16.24 9.54
N VAL A 139 6.79 -15.80 8.35
CA VAL A 139 7.67 -15.70 7.18
C VAL A 139 8.88 -14.84 7.48
N SER A 140 8.66 -13.73 8.14
CA SER A 140 9.69 -12.71 8.38
C SER A 140 10.58 -13.03 9.58
N ALA A 141 10.15 -13.86 10.53
CA ALA A 141 10.91 -14.18 11.74
C ALA A 141 12.30 -14.78 11.47
N GLY A 142 12.45 -15.51 10.37
CA GLY A 142 13.76 -16.06 9.94
C GLY A 142 14.74 -15.01 9.38
N ALA A 143 14.28 -13.81 9.08
CA ALA A 143 15.11 -12.73 8.53
C ALA A 143 15.62 -11.73 9.59
N PHE A 144 15.21 -11.88 10.86
CA PHE A 144 15.47 -10.89 11.92
C PHE A 144 16.63 -11.28 12.85
N ALA A 145 17.83 -11.40 12.29
CA ALA A 145 19.05 -11.50 13.09
C ALA A 145 19.74 -10.12 13.11
N GLY A 146 19.39 -9.24 14.07
CA GLY A 146 20.04 -7.94 14.20
C GLY A 146 19.37 -6.98 15.18
N HIS A 147 20.01 -5.84 15.45
CA HIS A 147 19.41 -4.75 16.21
C HIS A 147 18.24 -4.14 15.45
N VAL A 148 17.06 -4.12 16.08
CA VAL A 148 15.84 -3.54 15.52
C VAL A 148 15.67 -2.11 16.05
N SER A 149 15.63 -1.12 15.15
CA SER A 149 15.37 0.27 15.52
C SER A 149 13.93 0.44 16.05
N ALA A 150 13.81 0.85 17.32
CA ALA A 150 12.50 1.16 17.90
C ALA A 150 11.81 2.32 17.17
N LEU A 151 12.58 3.27 16.65
CA LEU A 151 12.08 4.39 15.85
C LEU A 151 11.49 3.89 14.52
N GLY A 152 12.21 2.98 13.84
CA GLY A 152 11.75 2.35 12.61
C GLY A 152 10.46 1.54 12.81
N VAL A 153 10.34 0.80 13.93
CA VAL A 153 9.09 0.12 14.32
C VAL A 153 7.96 1.14 14.51
N GLY A 154 8.24 2.24 15.21
CA GLY A 154 7.27 3.34 15.38
C GLY A 154 6.79 3.90 14.06
N TYR A 155 7.69 4.21 13.14
CA TYR A 155 7.33 4.69 11.79
C TYR A 155 6.46 3.69 11.02
N ALA A 156 6.81 2.41 11.05
CA ALA A 156 6.07 1.37 10.35
C ALA A 156 4.64 1.19 10.89
N VAL A 157 4.49 1.12 12.24
CA VAL A 157 3.19 0.92 12.89
C VAL A 157 2.29 2.14 12.73
N VAL A 158 2.82 3.36 12.93
CA VAL A 158 2.05 4.59 12.70
C VAL A 158 1.72 4.74 11.21
N GLY A 159 2.65 4.37 10.31
CA GLY A 159 2.40 4.33 8.88
C GLY A 159 1.26 3.38 8.50
N ALA A 160 1.23 2.18 9.08
CA ALA A 160 0.13 1.22 8.90
C ALA A 160 -1.23 1.79 9.36
N LEU A 161 -1.25 2.48 10.50
CA LEU A 161 -2.47 3.13 11.02
C LEU A 161 -2.93 4.26 10.09
N VAL A 162 -2.02 5.13 9.68
CA VAL A 162 -2.31 6.25 8.78
C VAL A 162 -2.86 5.74 7.45
N TRP A 163 -2.25 4.70 6.89
CA TRP A 163 -2.74 4.08 5.66
C TRP A 163 -4.11 3.41 5.84
N ALA A 164 -4.36 2.76 6.98
CA ALA A 164 -5.67 2.20 7.29
C ALA A 164 -6.75 3.29 7.36
N LEU A 165 -6.47 4.40 8.04
CA LEU A 165 -7.37 5.56 8.10
C LEU A 165 -7.59 6.18 6.71
N GLY A 166 -6.56 6.28 5.89
CA GLY A 166 -6.65 6.74 4.50
C GLY A 166 -7.52 5.83 3.62
N THR A 167 -7.43 4.51 3.83
CA THR A 167 -8.29 3.53 3.14
C THR A 167 -9.76 3.67 3.55
N ILE A 168 -10.02 3.85 4.85
CA ILE A 168 -11.36 4.09 5.39
C ILE A 168 -11.92 5.41 4.90
N ALA A 169 -11.11 6.48 4.90
CA ALA A 169 -11.50 7.78 4.36
C ALA A 169 -11.87 7.67 2.88
N PHE A 170 -11.08 6.98 2.07
CA PHE A 170 -11.43 6.74 0.66
C PHE A 170 -12.76 6.00 0.54
N LYS A 171 -12.99 4.95 1.35
CA LYS A 171 -14.26 4.20 1.32
C LYS A 171 -15.44 5.05 1.72
N HIS A 172 -15.26 5.93 2.71
CA HIS A 172 -16.29 6.88 3.17
C HIS A 172 -16.70 7.84 2.05
N TYR A 173 -15.73 8.35 1.27
CA TYR A 173 -15.98 9.29 0.18
C TYR A 173 -16.18 8.61 -1.19
N ALA A 174 -16.20 7.27 -1.28
CA ALA A 174 -16.15 6.55 -2.56
C ALA A 174 -17.32 6.85 -3.50
N ASP A 175 -18.48 7.23 -2.97
CA ASP A 175 -19.68 7.60 -3.76
C ASP A 175 -19.64 9.06 -4.23
N GLU A 176 -18.78 9.91 -3.63
CA GLU A 176 -18.65 11.33 -3.92
C GLU A 176 -17.52 11.63 -4.91
N VAL A 177 -16.46 10.77 -4.92
CA VAL A 177 -15.23 11.00 -5.68
C VAL A 177 -15.04 9.96 -6.79
N ASP A 178 -14.54 10.41 -7.92
CA ASP A 178 -14.08 9.51 -8.98
C ASP A 178 -12.76 8.85 -8.59
N VAL A 179 -12.62 7.54 -8.88
CA VAL A 179 -11.43 6.74 -8.53
C VAL A 179 -10.16 7.30 -9.17
N TRP A 180 -10.23 7.78 -10.41
CA TRP A 180 -9.06 8.33 -11.12
C TRP A 180 -8.58 9.63 -10.46
N TRP A 181 -9.53 10.52 -10.10
CA TRP A 181 -9.23 11.75 -9.40
C TRP A 181 -8.79 11.53 -7.95
N SER A 182 -9.25 10.45 -7.31
CA SER A 182 -8.82 10.04 -5.95
C SER A 182 -7.35 9.57 -5.88
N VAL A 183 -6.76 9.22 -7.02
CA VAL A 183 -5.32 8.98 -7.12
C VAL A 183 -4.61 10.24 -7.65
N ALA A 184 -5.12 10.84 -8.74
CA ALA A 184 -4.49 11.93 -9.45
C ALA A 184 -4.15 13.12 -8.56
N ILE A 185 -5.16 13.70 -7.88
CA ILE A 185 -4.98 14.92 -7.07
C ILE A 185 -4.12 14.62 -5.82
N PRO A 186 -4.44 13.61 -4.98
CA PRO A 186 -3.64 13.32 -3.80
C PRO A 186 -2.17 13.06 -4.12
N PHE A 187 -1.88 12.28 -5.16
CA PHE A 187 -0.49 11.93 -5.48
C PHE A 187 0.28 13.08 -6.12
N LEU A 188 -0.36 13.91 -6.96
CA LEU A 188 0.29 15.09 -7.50
C LEU A 188 0.56 16.12 -6.40
N VAL A 189 -0.47 16.52 -5.64
CA VAL A 189 -0.34 17.55 -4.61
C VAL A 189 0.53 17.06 -3.45
N GLY A 190 0.29 15.86 -2.94
CA GLY A 190 1.08 15.26 -1.87
C GLY A 190 2.52 15.01 -2.29
N GLY A 191 2.74 14.60 -3.55
CA GLY A 191 4.06 14.44 -4.13
C GLY A 191 4.84 15.77 -4.19
N LEU A 192 4.19 16.87 -4.56
CA LEU A 192 4.80 18.20 -4.53
C LEU A 192 5.16 18.62 -3.10
N VAL A 193 4.28 18.38 -2.12
CA VAL A 193 4.56 18.65 -0.71
C VAL A 193 5.75 17.83 -0.21
N LEU A 194 5.79 16.53 -0.51
CA LEU A 194 6.90 15.65 -0.15
C LEU A 194 8.20 16.04 -0.84
N SER A 195 8.15 16.38 -2.13
CA SER A 195 9.35 16.81 -2.87
C SER A 195 9.92 18.11 -2.30
N ALA A 196 9.05 19.09 -1.98
CA ALA A 196 9.48 20.34 -1.38
C ALA A 196 10.03 20.11 0.04
N GLY A 197 9.36 19.29 0.85
CA GLY A 197 9.83 18.94 2.20
C GLY A 197 11.15 18.16 2.15
N GLY A 198 11.24 17.12 1.35
CA GLY A 198 12.47 16.33 1.17
C GLY A 198 13.64 17.21 0.71
N ALA A 199 13.44 18.05 -0.31
CA ALA A 199 14.46 18.96 -0.78
C ALA A 199 14.92 19.98 0.29
N ALA A 200 13.98 20.45 1.14
CA ALA A 200 14.28 21.44 2.18
C ALA A 200 14.99 20.82 3.40
N PHE A 201 14.65 19.59 3.80
CA PHE A 201 15.13 19.00 5.05
C PHE A 201 16.18 17.89 4.84
N GLU A 202 16.17 17.18 3.71
CA GLU A 202 17.12 16.10 3.41
C GLU A 202 18.16 16.52 2.37
N GLY A 203 17.90 17.61 1.62
CA GLY A 203 18.73 18.04 0.49
C GLY A 203 18.26 17.49 -0.84
N THR A 204 19.04 17.79 -1.90
CA THR A 204 18.72 17.43 -3.30
C THR A 204 19.80 16.60 -3.96
N ASP A 205 20.67 15.98 -3.19
CA ASP A 205 21.78 15.18 -3.71
C ASP A 205 21.24 13.87 -4.28
N ILE A 206 21.21 13.77 -5.61
CA ILE A 206 20.72 12.61 -6.35
C ILE A 206 21.83 12.11 -7.28
N THR A 207 22.15 10.82 -7.17
CA THR A 207 23.02 10.14 -8.13
C THR A 207 22.18 9.63 -9.31
N TRP A 208 22.20 10.38 -10.41
CA TRP A 208 21.46 10.04 -11.63
C TRP A 208 22.14 8.89 -12.38
N SER A 209 21.76 7.66 -12.07
CA SER A 209 22.16 6.46 -12.80
C SER A 209 21.01 5.89 -13.62
N GLY A 210 21.29 5.00 -14.58
CA GLY A 210 20.24 4.28 -15.31
C GLY A 210 19.38 3.43 -14.38
N GLU A 211 19.94 2.84 -13.33
CA GLU A 211 19.26 2.05 -12.32
C GLU A 211 18.31 2.93 -11.49
N PHE A 212 18.77 4.10 -11.04
CA PHE A 212 17.92 5.05 -10.33
C PHE A 212 16.73 5.50 -11.17
N VAL A 213 16.97 5.87 -12.43
CA VAL A 213 15.88 6.31 -13.34
C VAL A 213 14.88 5.16 -13.56
N ALA A 214 15.34 3.95 -13.81
CA ALA A 214 14.47 2.78 -13.98
C ALA A 214 13.66 2.50 -12.70
N ALA A 215 14.29 2.55 -11.53
CA ALA A 215 13.64 2.37 -10.24
C ALA A 215 12.60 3.46 -9.97
N LEU A 216 12.92 4.72 -10.25
CA LEU A 216 12.01 5.85 -10.10
C LEU A 216 10.78 5.71 -11.03
N LEU A 217 10.98 5.41 -12.31
CA LEU A 217 9.88 5.24 -13.27
C LEU A 217 9.00 4.04 -12.89
N TYR A 218 9.61 2.92 -12.51
CA TYR A 218 8.87 1.74 -12.06
C TYR A 218 8.03 2.04 -10.81
N ALA A 219 8.64 2.64 -9.77
CA ALA A 219 7.94 3.02 -8.55
C ALA A 219 6.83 4.05 -8.81
N SER A 220 7.00 4.95 -9.80
CA SER A 220 6.01 5.96 -10.18
C SER A 220 4.81 5.35 -10.91
N PHE A 221 5.05 4.54 -11.93
CA PHE A 221 3.98 4.10 -12.81
C PHE A 221 3.34 2.80 -12.34
N VAL A 222 4.15 1.82 -11.93
CA VAL A 222 3.66 0.53 -11.46
C VAL A 222 3.30 0.62 -9.97
N GLY A 223 4.25 1.08 -9.14
CA GLY A 223 4.08 1.13 -7.68
C GLY A 223 3.09 2.19 -7.22
N THR A 224 2.94 3.29 -7.94
CA THR A 224 2.06 4.41 -7.56
C THR A 224 0.82 4.45 -8.45
N ALA A 225 0.93 4.87 -9.71
CA ALA A 225 -0.25 5.13 -10.54
C ALA A 225 -1.14 3.89 -10.73
N LEU A 226 -0.58 2.79 -11.21
CA LEU A 226 -1.32 1.55 -11.46
C LEU A 226 -1.86 0.95 -10.15
N SER A 227 -0.97 0.75 -9.18
CA SER A 227 -1.31 0.00 -7.95
C SER A 227 -2.36 0.73 -7.11
N TRP A 228 -2.23 2.05 -6.90
CA TRP A 228 -3.22 2.80 -6.12
C TRP A 228 -4.56 2.93 -6.84
N SER A 229 -4.57 2.97 -8.18
CA SER A 229 -5.82 2.92 -8.96
C SER A 229 -6.53 1.58 -8.80
N LEU A 230 -5.78 0.47 -8.85
CA LEU A 230 -6.31 -0.86 -8.58
C LEU A 230 -6.82 -0.98 -7.14
N TRP A 231 -6.05 -0.50 -6.17
CA TRP A 231 -6.39 -0.53 -4.76
C TRP A 231 -7.70 0.22 -4.47
N PHE A 232 -7.80 1.48 -4.88
CA PHE A 232 -9.02 2.26 -4.69
C PHE A 232 -10.20 1.69 -5.47
N GLY A 233 -9.97 1.14 -6.65
CA GLY A 233 -11.00 0.42 -7.40
C GLY A 233 -11.56 -0.79 -6.64
N LEU A 234 -10.69 -1.57 -5.99
CA LEU A 234 -11.08 -2.73 -5.18
C LEU A 234 -11.82 -2.31 -3.90
N VAL A 235 -11.27 -1.34 -3.16
CA VAL A 235 -11.89 -0.82 -1.93
C VAL A 235 -13.24 -0.17 -2.22
N GLY A 236 -13.34 0.62 -3.27
CA GLY A 236 -14.59 1.28 -3.68
C GLY A 236 -15.69 0.30 -4.09
N SER A 237 -15.33 -0.85 -4.69
CA SER A 237 -16.28 -1.83 -5.21
C SER A 237 -16.80 -2.85 -4.19
N GLY A 238 -16.23 -2.91 -2.97
CA GLY A 238 -16.56 -3.93 -1.96
C GLY A 238 -16.39 -3.46 -0.53
N GLU A 239 -16.36 -4.40 0.41
CA GLU A 239 -16.00 -4.12 1.80
C GLU A 239 -14.49 -3.82 1.91
N ALA A 240 -14.14 -2.72 2.58
CA ALA A 240 -12.74 -2.31 2.75
C ALA A 240 -11.90 -3.40 3.45
N GLY A 241 -12.44 -4.02 4.49
CA GLY A 241 -11.75 -5.10 5.21
C GLY A 241 -11.51 -6.35 4.36
N ARG A 242 -12.41 -6.69 3.43
CA ARG A 242 -12.19 -7.82 2.50
C ARG A 242 -11.14 -7.48 1.44
N ALA A 243 -11.20 -6.28 0.87
CA ALA A 243 -10.20 -5.82 -0.08
C ALA A 243 -8.80 -5.82 0.57
N ALA A 244 -8.70 -5.32 1.81
CA ALA A 244 -7.46 -5.27 2.57
C ALA A 244 -6.85 -6.66 2.85
N ALA A 245 -7.66 -7.70 3.02
CA ALA A 245 -7.13 -9.04 3.26
C ALA A 245 -6.28 -9.58 2.11
N TYR A 246 -6.58 -9.22 0.86
CA TYR A 246 -5.80 -9.71 -0.28
C TYR A 246 -4.38 -9.18 -0.32
N ILE A 247 -4.12 -8.00 0.23
CA ILE A 247 -2.77 -7.44 0.22
C ILE A 247 -1.80 -8.13 1.20
N PHE A 248 -2.27 -9.05 2.05
CA PHE A 248 -1.37 -9.95 2.79
C PHE A 248 -0.49 -10.84 1.89
N PHE A 249 -0.83 -11.01 0.61
CA PHE A 249 0.03 -11.68 -0.34
C PHE A 249 1.23 -10.81 -0.79
N VAL A 250 1.19 -9.50 -0.60
CA VAL A 250 2.25 -8.60 -1.07
C VAL A 250 3.60 -8.87 -0.42
N PRO A 251 3.71 -9.04 0.92
CA PRO A 251 4.99 -9.38 1.54
C PRO A 251 5.56 -10.72 1.05
N LEU A 252 4.71 -11.71 0.74
CA LEU A 252 5.17 -13.00 0.20
C LEU A 252 5.84 -12.81 -1.17
N VAL A 253 5.21 -12.00 -2.04
CA VAL A 253 5.79 -11.66 -3.34
C VAL A 253 7.06 -10.84 -3.17
N SER A 254 7.08 -9.86 -2.25
CA SER A 254 8.26 -9.06 -1.96
C SER A 254 9.45 -9.89 -1.52
N LEU A 255 9.23 -10.89 -0.65
CA LEU A 255 10.27 -11.81 -0.19
C LEU A 255 10.82 -12.69 -1.32
N VAL A 256 9.94 -13.23 -2.18
CA VAL A 256 10.37 -14.02 -3.34
C VAL A 256 11.22 -13.15 -4.28
N ILE A 257 10.79 -11.93 -4.55
CA ILE A 257 11.53 -10.99 -5.40
C ILE A 257 12.87 -10.59 -4.75
N GLY A 258 12.88 -10.33 -3.44
CA GLY A 258 14.10 -10.07 -2.68
C GLY A 258 15.11 -11.22 -2.77
N ALA A 259 14.63 -12.47 -2.66
CA ALA A 259 15.48 -13.64 -2.81
C ALA A 259 16.05 -13.80 -4.21
N VAL A 260 15.23 -13.60 -5.24
CA VAL A 260 15.65 -13.80 -6.64
C VAL A 260 16.58 -12.68 -7.14
N PHE A 261 16.27 -11.43 -6.82
CA PHE A 261 16.97 -10.27 -7.38
C PHE A 261 17.98 -9.64 -6.43
N LEU A 262 17.78 -9.76 -5.11
CA LEU A 262 18.69 -9.21 -4.09
C LEU A 262 19.49 -10.31 -3.36
N HIS A 263 19.35 -11.57 -3.80
CA HIS A 263 20.03 -12.75 -3.22
C HIS A 263 19.76 -12.94 -1.71
N GLU A 264 18.57 -12.51 -1.23
CA GLU A 264 18.15 -12.72 0.16
C GLU A 264 17.80 -14.19 0.40
N SER A 265 18.22 -14.77 1.52
CA SER A 265 17.94 -16.18 1.82
C SER A 265 16.47 -16.40 2.22
N LEU A 266 15.81 -17.38 1.60
CA LEU A 266 14.47 -17.83 2.00
C LEU A 266 14.57 -18.95 3.03
N GLY A 267 13.99 -18.73 4.21
CA GLY A 267 13.92 -19.76 5.24
C GLY A 267 12.71 -20.72 5.10
N PRO A 268 12.72 -21.88 5.77
CA PRO A 268 11.58 -22.81 5.79
C PRO A 268 10.30 -22.21 6.37
N SER A 269 10.41 -21.13 7.13
CA SER A 269 9.30 -20.31 7.62
C SER A 269 8.41 -19.73 6.50
N LEU A 270 8.93 -19.59 5.27
CA LEU A 270 8.17 -19.08 4.13
C LEU A 270 6.93 -19.96 3.83
N LEU A 271 7.11 -21.28 3.77
CA LEU A 271 6.01 -22.20 3.46
C LEU A 271 4.95 -22.21 4.57
N ALA A 272 5.38 -22.23 5.84
CA ALA A 272 4.48 -22.20 6.98
C ALA A 272 3.68 -20.87 7.03
N GLY A 273 4.36 -19.75 6.87
CA GLY A 273 3.72 -18.42 6.88
C GLY A 273 2.81 -18.22 5.67
N ALA A 274 3.19 -18.67 4.47
CA ALA A 274 2.34 -18.62 3.28
C ALA A 274 1.04 -19.40 3.49
N GLY A 275 1.11 -20.59 4.09
CA GLY A 275 -0.08 -21.39 4.44
C GLY A 275 -1.03 -20.61 5.37
N LEU A 276 -0.50 -19.97 6.42
CA LEU A 276 -1.30 -19.14 7.33
C LEU A 276 -1.96 -17.95 6.62
N VAL A 277 -1.23 -17.26 5.72
CA VAL A 277 -1.78 -16.16 4.91
C VAL A 277 -2.93 -16.65 4.03
N ILE A 278 -2.77 -17.78 3.33
CA ILE A 278 -3.82 -18.33 2.45
C ILE A 278 -5.07 -18.65 3.26
N VAL A 279 -4.93 -19.33 4.40
CA VAL A 279 -6.05 -19.65 5.30
C VAL A 279 -6.70 -18.37 5.84
N GLY A 280 -5.88 -17.38 6.24
CA GLY A 280 -6.35 -16.08 6.73
C GLY A 280 -7.22 -15.36 5.71
N VAL A 281 -6.73 -15.22 4.47
CA VAL A 281 -7.46 -14.60 3.36
C VAL A 281 -8.76 -15.35 3.06
N TYR A 282 -8.73 -16.68 3.05
CA TYR A 282 -9.92 -17.50 2.85
C TYR A 282 -10.98 -17.22 3.93
N LEU A 283 -10.59 -17.19 5.21
CA LEU A 283 -11.52 -16.92 6.32
C LEU A 283 -12.14 -15.53 6.25
N VAL A 284 -11.36 -14.49 5.96
CA VAL A 284 -11.89 -13.13 5.80
C VAL A 284 -12.96 -13.05 4.71
N ASN A 285 -12.74 -13.77 3.61
CA ASN A 285 -13.62 -13.73 2.44
C ASN A 285 -14.78 -14.76 2.52
N ARG A 286 -14.79 -15.63 3.53
CA ARG A 286 -15.86 -16.60 3.74
C ARG A 286 -17.15 -15.86 4.11
N ARG A 287 -18.20 -16.04 3.31
CA ARG A 287 -19.53 -15.55 3.68
C ARG A 287 -20.03 -16.40 4.86
N PRO A 288 -20.56 -15.78 5.96
CA PRO A 288 -21.28 -16.54 6.94
C PRO A 288 -22.43 -17.28 6.23
N ALA A 289 -22.62 -18.55 6.55
CA ALA A 289 -23.85 -19.22 6.17
C ALA A 289 -24.99 -18.38 6.77
N GLY A 290 -25.91 -17.90 5.95
CA GLY A 290 -27.08 -17.17 6.43
C GLY A 290 -27.81 -18.03 7.45
N PRO A 291 -28.55 -17.43 8.40
CA PRO A 291 -29.46 -18.21 9.22
C PRO A 291 -30.46 -18.88 8.27
N ASN A 292 -30.58 -20.22 8.39
CA ASN A 292 -31.64 -21.01 7.76
C ASN A 292 -33.00 -20.56 8.25
#